data_1130c4b58bcacc3004ac42adcae35a7d
#
_entry.id   1130c4b58bcacc3004ac42adcae35a7d
#
_cell.length_a   1.000
_cell.length_b   1.000
_cell.length_c   1.000
_cell.angle_alpha   90.00
_cell.angle_beta   90.00
_cell.angle_gamma   90.00
#
_symmetry.space_group_name_H-M   'P 1'
#
loop_
_entity.id
_entity.type
_entity.pdbx_description
1 polymer ?
#
loop_
_entity_poly.entity_id
_entity_poly.type
_entity_poly.pdbx_seq_one_letter_code
_entity_poly.pdbx_strand_id
1 'polypeptide(L)'
;MKKNIAIVAGGDSSEIVISLKSADGIYSFIDKDKYNLYIAIVKRDEWAVILPSGEHTPIDKNDFSFRENGEVRHFDFAYITIHGTPGEDGRLQGYFDMIGMPYSSCGMFVSALTFNKFACNHYLKGFGVDIACSIHCLLYTSPSPRDRQKS
;
A
#
# COMPACT_ATOMS: atom_id res chain seq x y z
N MET A 1 -11.86 -24.45 -6.80
CA MET A 1 -10.79 -23.66 -7.46
C MET A 1 -10.07 -22.88 -6.37
N LYS A 2 -8.74 -22.86 -6.32
CA LYS A 2 -8.00 -22.03 -5.35
C LYS A 2 -8.18 -20.56 -5.71
N LYS A 3 -8.28 -19.70 -4.70
CA LYS A 3 -8.29 -18.25 -4.91
C LYS A 3 -6.89 -17.71 -5.12
N ASN A 4 -6.74 -16.75 -6.01
CA ASN A 4 -5.48 -16.06 -6.29
C ASN A 4 -5.32 -14.86 -5.34
N ILE A 5 -4.28 -14.87 -4.54
CA ILE A 5 -3.99 -13.79 -3.56
C ILE A 5 -2.77 -13.02 -4.03
N ALA A 6 -2.92 -11.72 -4.21
CA ALA A 6 -1.79 -10.82 -4.41
C ALA A 6 -1.24 -10.38 -3.04
N ILE A 7 0.01 -10.70 -2.74
CA ILE A 7 0.75 -10.12 -1.62
C ILE A 7 1.44 -8.88 -2.17
N VAL A 8 0.85 -7.70 -1.91
CA VAL A 8 1.25 -6.44 -2.54
C VAL A 8 2.35 -5.79 -1.72
N ALA A 9 3.53 -5.71 -2.32
CA ALA A 9 4.76 -5.21 -1.70
C ALA A 9 5.41 -4.11 -2.55
N GLY A 10 6.38 -3.41 -2.01
CA GLY A 10 7.09 -2.34 -2.69
C GLY A 10 6.90 -1.01 -1.98
N GLY A 11 6.26 -0.07 -2.65
CA GLY A 11 6.09 1.31 -2.17
C GLY A 11 7.20 2.25 -2.63
N ASP A 12 6.98 3.54 -2.41
CA ASP A 12 7.89 4.62 -2.85
C ASP A 12 8.70 5.20 -1.67
N SER A 13 8.67 4.53 -0.51
CA SER A 13 9.38 4.96 0.69
C SER A 13 10.72 4.24 0.86
N SER A 14 11.55 4.73 1.79
CA SER A 14 12.79 4.05 2.19
C SER A 14 12.54 2.68 2.85
N GLU A 15 11.30 2.36 3.18
CA GLU A 15 10.89 1.11 3.84
C GLU A 15 10.57 -0.04 2.87
N ILE A 16 10.87 0.14 1.57
CA ILE A 16 10.64 -0.89 0.54
C ILE A 16 11.26 -2.25 0.91
N VAL A 17 12.45 -2.25 1.53
CA VAL A 17 13.12 -3.49 1.95
C VAL A 17 12.33 -4.22 3.04
N ILE A 18 11.68 -3.47 3.93
CA ILE A 18 10.83 -4.02 5.00
C ILE A 18 9.56 -4.59 4.40
N SER A 19 8.94 -3.88 3.46
CA SER A 19 7.76 -4.33 2.73
C SER A 19 8.00 -5.66 2.02
N LEU A 20 9.13 -5.81 1.31
CA LEU A 20 9.50 -7.03 0.61
C LEU A 20 9.73 -8.20 1.59
N LYS A 21 10.45 -7.97 2.70
CA LYS A 21 10.63 -9.00 3.74
C LYS A 21 9.32 -9.43 4.37
N SER A 22 8.40 -8.49 4.59
CA SER A 22 7.06 -8.80 5.11
C SER A 22 6.27 -9.66 4.13
N ALA A 23 6.37 -9.36 2.83
CA ALA A 23 5.71 -10.15 1.78
C ALA A 23 6.25 -11.57 1.73
N ASP A 24 7.57 -11.77 1.80
CA ASP A 24 8.19 -13.11 1.85
C ASP A 24 7.75 -13.89 3.09
N GLY A 25 7.69 -13.23 4.25
CA GLY A 25 7.18 -13.83 5.48
C GLY A 25 5.73 -14.30 5.32
N ILE A 26 4.85 -13.43 4.85
CA ILE A 26 3.43 -13.75 4.63
C ILE A 26 3.27 -14.86 3.59
N TYR A 27 4.02 -14.79 2.48
CA TYR A 27 4.04 -15.83 1.46
C TYR A 27 4.41 -17.21 2.02
N SER A 28 5.30 -17.25 3.03
CA SER A 28 5.71 -18.50 3.68
C SER A 28 4.64 -19.06 4.64
N PHE A 29 3.82 -18.19 5.27
CA PHE A 29 2.85 -18.59 6.29
C PHE A 29 1.46 -18.94 5.75
N ILE A 30 1.04 -18.35 4.61
CA ILE A 30 -0.28 -18.62 4.05
C ILE A 30 -0.35 -20.05 3.50
N ASP A 31 -1.47 -20.72 3.76
CA ASP A 31 -1.76 -22.09 3.32
C ASP A 31 -1.87 -22.19 1.80
N LYS A 32 -0.81 -22.74 1.19
CA LYS A 32 -0.70 -22.94 -0.27
C LYS A 32 -1.60 -24.04 -0.80
N ASP A 33 -2.17 -24.86 0.07
CA ASP A 33 -3.15 -25.89 -0.36
C ASP A 33 -4.51 -25.24 -0.65
N LYS A 34 -4.80 -24.07 -0.05
CA LYS A 34 -6.05 -23.33 -0.24
C LYS A 34 -5.95 -22.19 -1.24
N TYR A 35 -4.77 -21.57 -1.36
CA TYR A 35 -4.57 -20.35 -2.14
C TYR A 35 -3.41 -20.47 -3.12
N ASN A 36 -3.54 -19.80 -4.28
CA ASN A 36 -2.43 -19.49 -5.14
C ASN A 36 -1.87 -18.12 -4.71
N LEU A 37 -0.60 -18.07 -4.37
CA LEU A 37 0.03 -16.86 -3.82
C LEU A 37 0.98 -16.25 -4.84
N TYR A 38 0.92 -14.95 -4.99
CA TYR A 38 1.79 -14.18 -5.88
C TYR A 38 2.28 -12.93 -5.15
N ILE A 39 3.56 -12.61 -5.25
CA ILE A 39 4.10 -11.32 -4.78
C ILE A 39 3.93 -10.32 -5.91
N ALA A 40 3.12 -9.28 -5.66
CA ALA A 40 2.86 -8.20 -6.59
C ALA A 40 3.66 -6.96 -6.16
N ILE A 41 4.63 -6.57 -6.96
CA ILE A 41 5.44 -5.37 -6.72
C ILE A 41 4.69 -4.16 -7.23
N VAL A 42 4.50 -3.16 -6.37
CA VAL A 42 3.87 -1.88 -6.70
C VAL A 42 4.80 -0.75 -6.28
N LYS A 43 5.40 -0.09 -7.27
CA LYS A 43 6.21 1.12 -7.15
C LYS A 43 5.70 2.16 -8.12
N ARG A 44 6.17 3.40 -8.03
CA ARG A 44 5.74 4.50 -8.91
C ARG A 44 5.74 4.13 -10.40
N ASP A 45 6.78 3.49 -10.85
CA ASP A 45 7.09 3.19 -12.26
C ASP A 45 6.99 1.72 -12.62
N GLU A 46 6.94 0.82 -11.62
CA GLU A 46 6.89 -0.63 -11.85
C GLU A 46 5.71 -1.27 -11.11
N TRP A 47 4.83 -1.92 -11.89
CA TRP A 47 3.78 -2.80 -11.36
C TRP A 47 3.97 -4.17 -12.01
N ALA A 48 4.41 -5.16 -11.23
CA ALA A 48 4.75 -6.48 -11.74
C ALA A 48 4.46 -7.57 -10.71
N VAL A 49 4.16 -8.77 -11.19
CA VAL A 49 4.06 -10.00 -10.38
C VAL A 49 5.35 -10.77 -10.51
N ILE A 50 5.88 -11.27 -9.41
CA ILE A 50 6.98 -12.23 -9.38
C ILE A 50 6.38 -13.63 -9.55
N LEU A 51 6.65 -14.26 -10.69
CA LEU A 51 6.23 -15.63 -10.96
C LEU A 51 7.09 -16.65 -10.17
N PRO A 52 6.62 -17.88 -9.98
CA PRO A 52 7.42 -18.94 -9.34
C PRO A 52 8.76 -19.23 -10.03
N SER A 53 8.88 -18.90 -11.32
CA SER A 53 10.14 -18.95 -12.07
C SER A 53 11.16 -17.89 -11.66
N GLY A 54 10.73 -16.86 -10.91
CA GLY A 54 11.52 -15.66 -10.62
C GLY A 54 11.41 -14.57 -11.69
N GLU A 55 10.67 -14.81 -12.76
CA GLU A 55 10.39 -13.84 -13.82
C GLU A 55 9.37 -12.81 -13.34
N HIS A 56 9.55 -11.53 -13.75
CA HIS A 56 8.60 -10.45 -13.51
C HIS A 56 7.67 -10.29 -14.71
N THR A 57 6.36 -10.42 -14.47
CA THR A 57 5.34 -10.15 -15.47
C THR A 57 4.59 -8.86 -15.14
N PRO A 58 4.36 -7.96 -16.11
CA PRO A 58 3.67 -6.70 -15.86
C PRO A 58 2.23 -6.92 -15.37
N ILE A 59 1.77 -6.05 -14.47
CA ILE A 59 0.37 -5.95 -14.05
C ILE A 59 -0.36 -4.97 -14.98
N ASP A 60 -1.53 -5.38 -15.51
CA ASP A 60 -2.45 -4.46 -16.15
C ASP A 60 -3.12 -3.57 -15.07
N LYS A 61 -2.85 -2.26 -15.15
CA LYS A 61 -3.37 -1.30 -14.17
C LYS A 61 -4.86 -0.99 -14.33
N ASN A 62 -5.52 -1.49 -15.37
CA ASN A 62 -6.96 -1.29 -15.54
C ASN A 62 -7.79 -2.20 -14.64
N ASP A 63 -7.29 -3.42 -14.34
CA ASP A 63 -8.01 -4.44 -13.58
C ASP A 63 -7.15 -5.24 -12.60
N PHE A 64 -5.89 -4.85 -12.46
CA PHE A 64 -4.87 -5.52 -11.63
C PHE A 64 -4.62 -6.98 -12.06
N SER A 65 -4.84 -7.33 -13.33
CA SER A 65 -4.52 -8.66 -13.87
C SER A 65 -3.06 -8.77 -14.33
N PHE A 66 -2.62 -10.00 -14.57
CA PHE A 66 -1.29 -10.29 -15.10
C PHE A 66 -1.35 -11.49 -16.05
N ARG A 67 -0.27 -11.76 -16.78
CA ARG A 67 -0.16 -12.94 -17.65
C ARG A 67 0.78 -13.98 -17.06
N GLU A 68 0.30 -15.22 -17.04
CA GLU A 68 1.07 -16.41 -16.66
C GLU A 68 0.87 -17.47 -17.74
N ASN A 69 1.95 -17.96 -18.36
CA ASN A 69 1.91 -18.96 -19.43
C ASN A 69 0.98 -18.58 -20.62
N GLY A 70 0.91 -17.29 -20.94
CA GLY A 70 0.05 -16.74 -22.01
C GLY A 70 -1.41 -16.50 -21.62
N GLU A 71 -1.87 -17.00 -20.48
CA GLU A 71 -3.22 -16.79 -19.96
C GLU A 71 -3.30 -15.56 -19.05
N VAL A 72 -4.44 -14.85 -19.11
CA VAL A 72 -4.73 -13.75 -18.18
C VAL A 72 -5.19 -14.34 -16.84
N ARG A 73 -4.57 -13.90 -15.77
CA ARG A 73 -4.90 -14.23 -14.39
C ARG A 73 -5.42 -13.01 -13.65
N HIS A 74 -6.49 -13.18 -12.87
CA HIS A 74 -7.04 -12.16 -11.98
C HIS A 74 -6.81 -12.55 -10.53
N PHE A 75 -6.75 -11.56 -9.66
CA PHE A 75 -6.67 -11.76 -8.21
C PHE A 75 -8.07 -11.70 -7.60
N ASP A 76 -8.29 -12.51 -6.56
CA ASP A 76 -9.50 -12.50 -5.74
C ASP A 76 -9.36 -11.60 -4.50
N PHE A 77 -8.11 -11.29 -4.10
CA PHE A 77 -7.81 -10.51 -2.90
C PHE A 77 -6.40 -9.94 -2.94
N ALA A 78 -6.25 -8.72 -2.40
CA ALA A 78 -4.96 -8.05 -2.24
C ALA A 78 -4.57 -7.97 -0.75
N TYR A 79 -3.47 -8.62 -0.37
CA TYR A 79 -2.88 -8.48 0.96
C TYR A 79 -1.78 -7.42 0.91
N ILE A 80 -2.03 -6.25 1.48
CA ILE A 80 -1.14 -5.08 1.39
C ILE A 80 -0.07 -5.16 2.49
N THR A 81 1.22 -5.13 2.09
CA THR A 81 2.38 -5.08 2.99
C THR A 81 3.23 -3.83 2.80
N ILE A 82 2.75 -2.87 2.00
CA ILE A 82 3.47 -1.63 1.74
C ILE A 82 3.37 -0.70 2.95
N HIS A 83 4.53 -0.24 3.43
CA HIS A 83 4.64 0.82 4.43
C HIS A 83 4.76 2.19 3.75
N GLY A 84 4.00 3.18 4.25
CA GLY A 84 3.93 4.51 3.64
C GLY A 84 3.12 4.53 2.35
N THR A 85 3.49 5.44 1.44
CA THR A 85 2.83 5.62 0.13
C THR A 85 3.24 4.51 -0.85
N PRO A 86 2.28 3.93 -1.63
CA PRO A 86 0.83 4.20 -1.66
C PRO A 86 -0.01 3.27 -0.74
N GLY A 87 0.61 2.49 0.15
CA GLY A 87 -0.05 1.40 0.90
C GLY A 87 -0.86 1.86 2.11
N GLU A 88 -0.50 2.99 2.73
CA GLU A 88 -1.12 3.46 3.98
C GLU A 88 -1.87 4.79 3.83
N ASP A 89 -1.68 5.52 2.72
CA ASP A 89 -2.21 6.86 2.52
C ASP A 89 -3.56 6.92 1.77
N GLY A 90 -4.19 5.77 1.56
CA GLY A 90 -5.50 5.65 0.91
C GLY A 90 -5.45 5.52 -0.62
N ARG A 91 -4.30 5.74 -1.26
CA ARG A 91 -4.21 5.73 -2.73
C ARG A 91 -4.42 4.34 -3.32
N LEU A 92 -3.74 3.34 -2.77
CA LEU A 92 -3.87 1.97 -3.23
C LEU A 92 -5.25 1.39 -2.90
N GLN A 93 -5.80 1.74 -1.73
CA GLN A 93 -7.15 1.39 -1.33
C GLN A 93 -8.19 1.96 -2.30
N GLY A 94 -8.07 3.26 -2.66
CA GLY A 94 -8.94 3.90 -3.64
C GLY A 94 -8.86 3.27 -5.02
N TYR A 95 -7.67 2.86 -5.45
CA TYR A 95 -7.49 2.11 -6.69
C TYR A 95 -8.22 0.75 -6.63
N PHE A 96 -8.05 -0.01 -5.55
CA PHE A 96 -8.73 -1.30 -5.39
C PHE A 96 -10.25 -1.16 -5.25
N ASP A 97 -10.74 -0.09 -4.59
CA ASP A 97 -12.17 0.23 -4.54
C ASP A 97 -12.73 0.47 -5.95
N MET A 98 -11.99 1.21 -6.81
CA MET A 98 -12.41 1.51 -8.19
C MET A 98 -12.56 0.26 -9.07
N ILE A 99 -11.67 -0.73 -8.90
CA ILE A 99 -11.71 -1.98 -9.67
C ILE A 99 -12.49 -3.11 -8.97
N GLY A 100 -13.06 -2.83 -7.79
CA GLY A 100 -13.84 -3.80 -7.02
C GLY A 100 -13.05 -4.94 -6.41
N MET A 101 -11.74 -4.75 -6.15
CA MET A 101 -10.89 -5.77 -5.56
C MET A 101 -10.88 -5.68 -4.04
N PRO A 102 -11.23 -6.74 -3.31
CA PRO A 102 -11.10 -6.79 -1.84
C PRO A 102 -9.63 -6.76 -1.39
N TYR A 103 -9.36 -6.08 -0.25
CA TYR A 103 -8.00 -5.95 0.29
C TYR A 103 -7.94 -5.99 1.82
N SER A 104 -6.73 -6.11 2.39
CA SER A 104 -6.47 -6.41 3.81
C SER A 104 -6.30 -5.17 4.69
N SER A 105 -6.67 -3.98 4.28
CA SER A 105 -6.55 -2.78 5.11
C SER A 105 -7.89 -2.09 5.33
N CYS A 106 -7.92 -1.04 6.16
CA CYS A 106 -9.08 -0.17 6.26
C CYS A 106 -9.31 0.56 4.93
N GLY A 107 -10.54 1.02 4.70
CA GLY A 107 -10.94 1.71 3.47
C GLY A 107 -10.17 3.02 3.23
N MET A 108 -10.24 3.53 2.00
CA MET A 108 -9.50 4.70 1.51
C MET A 108 -9.57 5.90 2.47
N PHE A 109 -10.77 6.28 2.92
CA PHE A 109 -10.94 7.47 3.78
C PHE A 109 -10.20 7.32 5.12
N VAL A 110 -10.35 6.16 5.77
CA VAL A 110 -9.71 5.91 7.08
C VAL A 110 -8.20 5.86 6.92
N SER A 111 -7.69 5.21 5.88
CA SER A 111 -6.25 5.18 5.56
C SER A 111 -5.68 6.59 5.36
N ALA A 112 -6.31 7.40 4.52
CA ALA A 112 -5.86 8.76 4.26
C ALA A 112 -5.92 9.65 5.50
N LEU A 113 -6.98 9.53 6.31
CA LEU A 113 -7.15 10.31 7.54
C LEU A 113 -6.08 9.96 8.58
N THR A 114 -5.87 8.66 8.83
CA THR A 114 -4.93 8.19 9.86
C THR A 114 -3.47 8.39 9.45
N PHE A 115 -3.17 8.38 8.16
CA PHE A 115 -1.85 8.70 7.63
C PHE A 115 -1.45 10.14 7.91
N ASN A 116 -2.40 11.08 7.88
CA ASN A 116 -2.19 12.46 8.24
C ASN A 116 -2.47 12.69 9.73
N LYS A 117 -1.42 12.65 10.56
CA LYS A 117 -1.51 12.77 12.03
C LYS A 117 -2.23 14.03 12.50
N PHE A 118 -2.03 15.17 11.82
CA PHE A 118 -2.71 16.42 12.15
C PHE A 118 -4.21 16.32 11.88
N ALA A 119 -4.60 15.84 10.70
CA ALA A 119 -6.00 15.66 10.34
C ALA A 119 -6.69 14.64 11.27
N CYS A 120 -6.02 13.51 11.55
CA CYS A 120 -6.52 12.47 12.46
C CYS A 120 -6.78 13.03 13.86
N ASN A 121 -5.82 13.76 14.44
CA ASN A 121 -5.98 14.37 15.75
C ASN A 121 -7.17 15.34 15.79
N HIS A 122 -7.29 16.22 14.79
CA HIS A 122 -8.41 17.19 14.73
C HIS A 122 -9.76 16.49 14.54
N TYR A 123 -9.81 15.43 13.75
CA TYR A 123 -11.00 14.61 13.58
C TYR A 123 -11.44 13.98 14.91
N LEU A 124 -10.52 13.33 15.63
CA LEU A 124 -10.78 12.70 16.91
C LEU A 124 -11.20 13.70 18.01
N LYS A 125 -10.63 14.90 18.00
CA LYS A 125 -11.02 15.98 18.93
C LYS A 125 -12.51 16.31 18.82
N GLY A 126 -13.06 16.28 17.60
CA GLY A 126 -14.50 16.51 17.35
C GLY A 126 -15.42 15.49 18.04
N PHE A 127 -14.88 14.33 18.42
CA PHE A 127 -15.60 13.27 19.16
C PHE A 127 -15.27 13.25 20.67
N GLY A 128 -14.61 14.30 21.19
CA GLY A 128 -14.28 14.41 22.60
C GLY A 128 -13.07 13.58 23.05
N VAL A 129 -12.27 13.09 22.11
CA VAL A 129 -11.01 12.39 22.45
C VAL A 129 -9.93 13.43 22.78
N ASP A 130 -9.28 13.26 23.93
CA ASP A 130 -8.15 14.10 24.32
C ASP A 130 -6.96 13.85 23.38
N ILE A 131 -6.47 14.94 22.75
CA ILE A 131 -5.36 14.89 21.82
C ILE A 131 -4.22 15.82 22.26
N ALA A 132 -3.00 15.51 21.88
CA ALA A 132 -1.88 16.43 22.03
C ALA A 132 -2.07 17.66 21.16
N CYS A 133 -1.65 18.84 21.67
CA CYS A 133 -1.62 20.05 20.85
C CYS A 133 -0.68 19.85 19.66
N SER A 134 -1.18 20.07 18.45
CA SER A 134 -0.43 19.87 17.22
C SER A 134 -0.58 21.05 16.28
N ILE A 135 0.50 21.38 15.59
CA ILE A 135 0.56 22.45 14.59
C ILE A 135 0.95 21.83 13.25
N HIS A 136 0.17 22.11 12.22
CA HIS A 136 0.50 21.73 10.85
C HIS A 136 1.48 22.74 10.25
N CYS A 137 2.77 22.35 10.13
CA CYS A 137 3.78 23.17 9.49
C CYS A 137 3.77 22.94 7.98
N LEU A 138 3.46 23.97 7.22
CA LEU A 138 3.59 23.99 5.76
C LEU A 138 4.98 24.56 5.42
N LEU A 139 5.89 23.74 4.93
CA LEU A 139 7.28 24.12 4.64
C LEU A 139 7.43 25.33 3.71
N TYR A 140 6.47 25.56 2.83
CA TYR A 140 6.47 26.69 1.89
C TYR A 140 5.84 27.98 2.46
N THR A 141 5.19 27.91 3.63
CA THR A 141 4.57 29.08 4.28
C THR A 141 5.27 29.49 5.57
N SER A 142 6.12 28.61 6.13
CA SER A 142 6.82 28.84 7.40
C SER A 142 8.23 28.27 7.29
N PRO A 143 9.22 29.09 6.94
CA PRO A 143 10.61 28.63 6.94
C PRO A 143 11.00 28.14 8.32
N SER A 144 11.62 26.97 8.37
CA SER A 144 12.13 26.35 9.59
C SER A 144 13.11 27.30 10.29
N PRO A 145 13.21 27.27 11.62
CA PRO A 145 14.27 28.03 12.33
C PRO A 145 15.69 27.72 11.81
N ARG A 146 15.93 26.54 11.23
CA ARG A 146 17.20 26.16 10.59
C ARG A 146 17.41 26.89 9.25
N ASP A 147 16.37 27.23 8.54
CA ASP A 147 16.46 27.93 7.25
C ASP A 147 16.77 29.41 7.46
N ARG A 148 16.40 29.98 8.60
CA ARG A 148 16.71 31.38 8.99
C ARG A 148 18.15 31.59 9.37
N GLN A 149 18.93 30.54 9.67
CA GLN A 149 20.34 30.63 10.03
C GLN A 149 21.28 30.58 8.82
N LYS A 150 20.75 30.39 7.62
CA LYS A 150 21.53 30.29 6.37
C LYS A 150 21.38 31.50 5.45
N SER A 151 20.73 32.57 5.89
CA SER A 151 20.59 33.84 5.15
C SER A 151 21.47 34.94 5.76
#